data_1ab0869cfc7e985aacd49d20f249f2ae
#
_entry.id   1ab0869cfc7e985aacd49d20f249f2ae
#
_cell.length_a   1.000
_cell.length_b   1.000
_cell.length_c   1.000
_cell.angle_alpha   90.00
_cell.angle_beta   90.00
_cell.angle_gamma   90.00
#
_symmetry.space_group_name_H-M   'P 1'
#
loop_
_entity.id
_entity.type
_entity.pdbx_description
1 polymer ?
#
loop_
_entity_poly.entity_id
_entity_poly.type
_entity_poly.pdbx_seq_one_letter_code
_entity_poly.pdbx_strand_id
1 'polypeptide(L)'
;GYRHIELSIRDDFVPLFEGPRAGAGAIRALKDALAAHEVGLANLWTVYRWAEPDDDHAHDAAIRFFERFLQVAGELGLTQVSSEFSGRPEKRERSDYAFWRSMEKVVPMLDRYGIDLALDPHPGDFVEDVFLALSMIRAMNSARVKFLYSTPHTFFLTDSVRRLVEAAGSDLTIVRLADTLNHRQPLRFIVNPLGAPVVVHQHLNIGEGEVPWNEVFDALRDIGFDGLLSSSVFGWPDRPDWSAEVMRERITAQLRRTETYREEFFAAA
;
A
#
# COMPACT_ATOMS: atom_id res chain seq x y z
N GLY A 1 -12.01 10.52 15.33
CA GLY A 1 -10.91 9.65 15.10
C GLY A 1 -10.98 8.90 13.77
N TYR A 2 -10.04 8.04 13.55
CA TYR A 2 -10.10 7.08 12.46
C TYR A 2 -11.21 6.06 12.70
N ARG A 3 -11.85 5.64 11.62
CA ARG A 3 -12.91 4.62 11.67
C ARG A 3 -12.42 3.24 11.24
N HIS A 4 -11.28 3.20 10.55
CA HIS A 4 -10.70 1.98 10.01
C HIS A 4 -9.20 1.96 10.25
N ILE A 5 -8.64 0.76 10.33
CA ILE A 5 -7.20 0.52 10.38
C ILE A 5 -6.78 -0.44 9.27
N GLU A 6 -5.54 -0.33 8.85
CA GLU A 6 -4.82 -1.40 8.15
C GLU A 6 -3.96 -2.16 9.15
N LEU A 7 -3.81 -3.46 8.97
CA LEU A 7 -2.86 -4.27 9.73
C LEU A 7 -1.79 -4.82 8.81
N SER A 8 -0.54 -4.73 9.25
CA SER A 8 0.59 -5.38 8.60
C SER A 8 0.85 -6.74 9.24
N ILE A 9 1.25 -7.71 8.40
CA ILE A 9 1.74 -9.02 8.83
C ILE A 9 3.24 -9.18 8.51
N ARG A 10 3.94 -8.07 8.27
CA ARG A 10 5.39 -8.07 8.03
C ARG A 10 6.15 -8.51 9.27
N ASP A 11 7.15 -9.36 9.08
CA ASP A 11 8.02 -9.83 10.17
C ASP A 11 8.93 -8.72 10.73
N ASP A 12 9.21 -7.67 9.94
CA ASP A 12 10.02 -6.50 10.32
C ASP A 12 9.25 -5.40 11.06
N PHE A 13 7.93 -5.49 11.11
CA PHE A 13 7.06 -4.73 12.00
C PHE A 13 6.65 -5.62 13.17
N VAL A 14 6.39 -5.02 14.33
CA VAL A 14 5.75 -5.75 15.42
C VAL A 14 4.37 -6.19 14.92
N PRO A 15 4.17 -7.46 14.57
CA PRO A 15 2.90 -7.88 13.99
C PRO A 15 1.83 -7.80 15.07
N LEU A 16 0.90 -6.89 14.90
CA LEU A 16 -0.32 -6.84 15.73
C LEU A 16 -1.19 -8.07 15.49
N PHE A 17 -0.96 -8.76 14.36
CA PHE A 17 -1.70 -9.94 13.96
C PHE A 17 -0.85 -10.83 13.05
N GLU A 18 -0.69 -12.11 13.40
CA GLU A 18 0.20 -13.05 12.67
C GLU A 18 -0.38 -13.55 11.33
N GLY A 19 -1.47 -12.96 10.84
CA GLY A 19 -2.06 -13.24 9.53
C GLY A 19 -2.26 -14.73 9.23
N PRO A 20 -1.57 -15.31 8.23
CA PRO A 20 -1.78 -16.69 7.80
C PRO A 20 -1.54 -17.75 8.86
N ARG A 21 -0.77 -17.44 9.90
CA ARG A 21 -0.53 -18.35 11.02
C ARG A 21 -1.61 -18.27 12.10
N ALA A 22 -2.49 -17.27 12.00
CA ALA A 22 -3.54 -17.06 12.97
C ALA A 22 -4.55 -18.22 12.97
N GLY A 23 -4.76 -18.81 14.14
CA GLY A 23 -5.84 -19.75 14.36
C GLY A 23 -7.19 -19.05 14.57
N ALA A 24 -8.28 -19.81 14.54
CA ALA A 24 -9.64 -19.28 14.70
C ALA A 24 -9.85 -18.48 16.00
N GLY A 25 -9.09 -18.80 17.07
CA GLY A 25 -9.11 -18.04 18.33
C GLY A 25 -8.56 -16.62 18.16
N ALA A 26 -7.42 -16.47 17.49
CA ALA A 26 -6.81 -15.16 17.23
C ALA A 26 -7.68 -14.29 16.30
N ILE A 27 -8.29 -14.90 15.29
CA ILE A 27 -9.21 -14.21 14.38
C ILE A 27 -10.45 -13.69 15.15
N ARG A 28 -11.04 -14.50 16.03
CA ARG A 28 -12.15 -14.06 16.88
C ARG A 28 -11.72 -12.92 17.82
N ALA A 29 -10.59 -13.07 18.50
CA ALA A 29 -10.09 -12.05 19.41
C ALA A 29 -9.85 -10.71 18.70
N LEU A 30 -9.33 -10.73 17.47
CA LEU A 30 -9.19 -9.52 16.66
C LEU A 30 -10.56 -8.91 16.33
N LYS A 31 -11.53 -9.72 15.88
CA LYS A 31 -12.89 -9.22 15.59
C LYS A 31 -13.56 -8.61 16.82
N ASP A 32 -13.43 -9.26 17.97
CA ASP A 32 -13.99 -8.77 19.24
C ASP A 32 -13.34 -7.45 19.66
N ALA A 33 -12.02 -7.33 19.50
CA ALA A 33 -11.28 -6.09 19.79
C ALA A 33 -11.70 -4.95 18.86
N LEU A 34 -11.80 -5.20 17.56
CA LEU A 34 -12.25 -4.20 16.58
C LEU A 34 -13.68 -3.72 16.90
N ALA A 35 -14.57 -4.64 17.21
CA ALA A 35 -15.95 -4.33 17.60
C ALA A 35 -16.03 -3.53 18.92
N ALA A 36 -15.24 -3.92 19.93
CA ALA A 36 -15.20 -3.23 21.23
C ALA A 36 -14.73 -1.77 21.12
N HIS A 37 -13.89 -1.46 20.11
CA HIS A 37 -13.38 -0.11 19.85
C HIS A 37 -14.11 0.61 18.73
N GLU A 38 -15.16 0.03 18.16
CA GLU A 38 -15.93 0.59 17.03
C GLU A 38 -15.04 0.94 15.82
N VAL A 39 -14.02 0.12 15.56
CA VAL A 39 -13.05 0.30 14.47
C VAL A 39 -13.21 -0.84 13.46
N GLY A 40 -13.30 -0.49 12.17
CA GLY A 40 -13.28 -1.46 11.08
C GLY A 40 -11.86 -1.83 10.65
N LEU A 41 -11.69 -3.03 10.10
CA LEU A 41 -10.49 -3.41 9.38
C LEU A 41 -10.71 -3.12 7.89
N ALA A 42 -9.86 -2.28 7.30
CA ALA A 42 -9.98 -1.88 5.90
C ALA A 42 -9.11 -2.72 4.96
N ASN A 43 -7.96 -3.17 5.44
CA ASN A 43 -6.98 -3.88 4.62
C ASN A 43 -6.03 -4.71 5.49
N LEU A 44 -5.59 -5.85 4.97
CA LEU A 44 -4.39 -6.56 5.43
C LEU A 44 -3.28 -6.33 4.42
N TRP A 45 -2.14 -5.90 4.91
CA TRP A 45 -0.96 -5.66 4.11
C TRP A 45 0.15 -6.66 4.43
N THR A 46 0.77 -7.20 3.38
CA THR A 46 1.94 -8.05 3.50
C THR A 46 2.97 -7.71 2.43
N VAL A 47 4.24 -7.77 2.78
CA VAL A 47 5.30 -7.91 1.79
C VAL A 47 5.40 -9.38 1.49
N TYR A 48 4.99 -9.73 0.29
CA TYR A 48 4.93 -11.11 -0.12
C TYR A 48 6.00 -11.41 -1.18
N ARG A 49 6.74 -12.49 -0.97
CA ARG A 49 7.92 -12.79 -1.78
C ARG A 49 7.62 -13.64 -3.00
N TRP A 50 6.57 -13.34 -3.75
CA TRP A 50 6.24 -14.06 -4.98
C TRP A 50 7.24 -13.90 -6.12
N ALA A 51 8.05 -12.86 -6.11
CA ALA A 51 9.09 -12.63 -7.09
C ALA A 51 10.49 -13.15 -6.65
N GLU A 52 10.57 -13.87 -5.55
CA GLU A 52 11.86 -14.34 -5.00
C GLU A 52 12.11 -15.85 -5.04
N PRO A 53 11.11 -16.76 -5.18
CA PRO A 53 11.37 -18.18 -5.04
C PRO A 53 12.42 -18.69 -6.02
N ASP A 54 13.41 -19.39 -5.49
CA ASP A 54 14.54 -19.90 -6.25
C ASP A 54 14.27 -21.29 -6.85
N ASP A 55 13.29 -22.02 -6.33
CA ASP A 55 12.92 -23.37 -6.74
C ASP A 55 11.40 -23.61 -6.61
N ASP A 56 10.93 -24.73 -7.15
CA ASP A 56 9.52 -25.10 -7.16
C ASP A 56 8.95 -25.31 -5.77
N HIS A 57 9.72 -25.84 -4.84
CA HIS A 57 9.26 -26.09 -3.48
C HIS A 57 9.02 -24.77 -2.72
N ALA A 58 9.94 -23.83 -2.85
CA ALA A 58 9.80 -22.48 -2.28
C ALA A 58 8.61 -21.74 -2.91
N HIS A 59 8.45 -21.85 -4.23
CA HIS A 59 7.32 -21.26 -4.94
C HIS A 59 5.98 -21.82 -4.43
N ASP A 60 5.84 -23.15 -4.37
CA ASP A 60 4.61 -23.79 -3.90
C ASP A 60 4.32 -23.45 -2.42
N ALA A 61 5.35 -23.34 -1.58
CA ALA A 61 5.18 -22.90 -0.20
C ALA A 61 4.66 -21.46 -0.13
N ALA A 62 5.20 -20.60 -0.99
CA ALA A 62 4.77 -19.22 -1.11
C ALA A 62 3.27 -19.14 -1.53
N ILE A 63 2.85 -19.89 -2.53
CA ILE A 63 1.47 -19.92 -3.01
C ILE A 63 0.51 -20.44 -1.92
N ARG A 64 0.86 -21.51 -1.20
CA ARG A 64 0.05 -22.02 -0.07
C ARG A 64 -0.10 -20.99 1.05
N PHE A 65 0.96 -20.26 1.35
CA PHE A 65 0.91 -19.20 2.34
C PHE A 65 -0.05 -18.08 1.91
N PHE A 66 0.01 -17.69 0.65
CA PHE A 66 -0.87 -16.64 0.12
C PHE A 66 -2.33 -17.09 0.07
N GLU A 67 -2.61 -18.35 -0.28
CA GLU A 67 -3.96 -18.88 -0.21
C GLU A 67 -4.52 -18.83 1.22
N ARG A 68 -3.71 -19.20 2.22
CA ARG A 68 -4.11 -19.07 3.63
C ARG A 68 -4.31 -17.61 4.05
N PHE A 69 -3.51 -16.70 3.52
CA PHE A 69 -3.68 -15.26 3.74
C PHE A 69 -5.03 -14.76 3.23
N LEU A 70 -5.44 -15.16 2.02
CA LEU A 70 -6.75 -14.82 1.47
C LEU A 70 -7.90 -15.44 2.29
N GLN A 71 -7.76 -16.68 2.78
CA GLN A 71 -8.74 -17.30 3.67
C GLN A 71 -8.94 -16.46 4.94
N VAL A 72 -7.85 -16.07 5.60
CA VAL A 72 -7.89 -15.23 6.81
C VAL A 72 -8.52 -13.87 6.51
N ALA A 73 -8.16 -13.24 5.39
CA ALA A 73 -8.77 -11.99 4.95
C ALA A 73 -10.29 -12.14 4.77
N GLY A 74 -10.74 -13.21 4.13
CA GLY A 74 -12.16 -13.53 3.98
C GLY A 74 -12.86 -13.82 5.33
N GLU A 75 -12.22 -14.55 6.23
CA GLU A 75 -12.74 -14.79 7.59
C GLU A 75 -12.88 -13.48 8.39
N LEU A 76 -12.02 -12.48 8.12
CA LEU A 76 -12.09 -11.13 8.70
C LEU A 76 -13.12 -10.23 8.00
N GLY A 77 -13.71 -10.67 6.90
CA GLY A 77 -14.70 -9.93 6.13
C GLY A 77 -14.09 -8.90 5.17
N LEU A 78 -12.82 -9.04 4.83
CA LEU A 78 -12.14 -8.14 3.90
C LEU A 78 -12.48 -8.50 2.45
N THR A 79 -12.63 -7.46 1.63
CA THR A 79 -12.81 -7.56 0.19
C THR A 79 -11.55 -7.15 -0.58
N GLN A 80 -10.55 -6.62 0.13
CA GLN A 80 -9.27 -6.29 -0.48
C GLN A 80 -8.11 -6.57 0.47
N VAL A 81 -6.95 -6.87 -0.13
CA VAL A 81 -5.66 -6.99 0.54
C VAL A 81 -4.62 -6.24 -0.30
N SER A 82 -3.44 -5.97 0.28
CA SER A 82 -2.38 -5.30 -0.46
C SER A 82 -1.02 -5.95 -0.26
N SER A 83 -0.15 -5.76 -1.25
CA SER A 83 1.24 -6.21 -1.22
C SER A 83 2.10 -5.34 -2.13
N GLU A 84 3.41 -5.52 -2.02
CA GLU A 84 4.40 -4.97 -2.94
C GLU A 84 4.66 -5.93 -4.09
N PHE A 85 5.33 -5.46 -5.15
CA PHE A 85 5.80 -6.33 -6.24
C PHE A 85 6.89 -7.28 -5.79
N SER A 86 7.64 -6.90 -4.75
CA SER A 86 8.79 -7.63 -4.20
C SER A 86 9.89 -7.92 -5.25
N GLY A 87 10.76 -8.89 -4.99
CA GLY A 87 11.86 -9.19 -5.89
C GLY A 87 13.02 -8.21 -5.73
N ARG A 88 14.01 -8.32 -6.61
CA ARG A 88 15.25 -7.52 -6.52
C ARG A 88 15.62 -6.91 -7.87
N PRO A 89 15.97 -5.62 -7.91
CA PRO A 89 16.36 -4.94 -9.15
C PRO A 89 17.55 -5.59 -9.84
N GLU A 90 18.55 -6.06 -9.06
CA GLU A 90 19.75 -6.74 -9.57
C GLU A 90 19.49 -8.15 -10.13
N LYS A 91 18.31 -8.71 -9.87
CA LYS A 91 17.84 -10.00 -10.37
C LYS A 91 16.56 -9.87 -11.17
N ARG A 92 16.37 -8.75 -11.86
CA ARG A 92 15.12 -8.35 -12.49
C ARG A 92 14.47 -9.44 -13.35
N GLU A 93 15.19 -10.05 -14.29
CA GLU A 93 14.65 -11.09 -15.17
C GLU A 93 14.12 -12.30 -14.40
N ARG A 94 14.83 -12.68 -13.35
CA ARG A 94 14.41 -13.78 -12.48
C ARG A 94 13.20 -13.41 -11.63
N SER A 95 13.19 -12.21 -11.08
CA SER A 95 12.08 -11.69 -10.29
C SER A 95 10.82 -11.53 -11.15
N ASP A 96 10.95 -11.05 -12.38
CA ASP A 96 9.86 -10.96 -13.35
C ASP A 96 9.27 -12.34 -13.65
N TYR A 97 10.10 -13.30 -14.00
CA TYR A 97 9.66 -14.68 -14.25
C TYR A 97 8.94 -15.29 -13.04
N ALA A 98 9.51 -15.17 -11.83
CA ALA A 98 8.92 -15.71 -10.62
C ALA A 98 7.60 -15.01 -10.27
N PHE A 99 7.52 -13.70 -10.49
CA PHE A 99 6.30 -12.92 -10.29
C PHE A 99 5.16 -13.40 -11.20
N TRP A 100 5.39 -13.49 -12.50
CA TRP A 100 4.35 -13.95 -13.44
C TRP A 100 3.90 -15.36 -13.14
N ARG A 101 4.83 -16.26 -12.87
CA ARG A 101 4.53 -17.64 -12.46
C ARG A 101 3.65 -17.69 -11.19
N SER A 102 3.89 -16.79 -10.25
CA SER A 102 3.07 -16.68 -9.04
C SER A 102 1.69 -16.12 -9.36
N MET A 103 1.59 -15.09 -10.21
CA MET A 103 0.31 -14.47 -10.58
C MET A 103 -0.61 -15.43 -11.36
N GLU A 104 -0.06 -16.36 -12.17
CA GLU A 104 -0.84 -17.45 -12.79
C GLU A 104 -1.62 -18.30 -11.78
N LYS A 105 -1.11 -18.43 -10.55
CA LYS A 105 -1.79 -19.15 -9.46
C LYS A 105 -2.64 -18.24 -8.59
N VAL A 106 -2.17 -17.00 -8.34
CA VAL A 106 -2.81 -16.04 -7.43
C VAL A 106 -4.09 -15.48 -8.03
N VAL A 107 -4.11 -15.09 -9.30
CA VAL A 107 -5.28 -14.46 -9.93
C VAL A 107 -6.53 -15.34 -9.83
N PRO A 108 -6.50 -16.65 -10.16
CA PRO A 108 -7.66 -17.52 -9.94
C PRO A 108 -8.10 -17.66 -8.48
N MET A 109 -7.16 -17.50 -7.52
CA MET A 109 -7.51 -17.49 -6.09
C MET A 109 -8.26 -16.23 -5.72
N LEU A 110 -7.82 -15.06 -6.22
CA LEU A 110 -8.52 -13.79 -5.98
C LEU A 110 -9.98 -13.87 -6.43
N ASP A 111 -10.24 -14.45 -7.60
CA ASP A 111 -11.60 -14.68 -8.10
C ASP A 111 -12.39 -15.62 -7.20
N ARG A 112 -11.77 -16.73 -6.77
CA ARG A 112 -12.40 -17.73 -5.88
C ARG A 112 -12.82 -17.13 -4.55
N TYR A 113 -11.98 -16.29 -3.94
CA TYR A 113 -12.25 -15.67 -2.65
C TYR A 113 -13.03 -14.35 -2.74
N GLY A 114 -13.19 -13.80 -3.94
CA GLY A 114 -13.84 -12.51 -4.16
C GLY A 114 -13.07 -11.33 -3.54
N ILE A 115 -11.73 -11.43 -3.46
CA ILE A 115 -10.84 -10.46 -2.82
C ILE A 115 -9.98 -9.78 -3.89
N ASP A 116 -9.87 -8.47 -3.81
CA ASP A 116 -8.99 -7.68 -4.66
C ASP A 116 -7.57 -7.60 -4.06
N LEU A 117 -6.56 -7.63 -4.92
CA LEU A 117 -5.15 -7.45 -4.55
C LEU A 117 -4.65 -6.13 -5.10
N ALA A 118 -4.35 -5.17 -4.22
CA ALA A 118 -3.73 -3.92 -4.56
C ALA A 118 -2.19 -4.03 -4.47
N LEU A 119 -1.50 -3.79 -5.59
CA LEU A 119 -0.04 -3.88 -5.70
C LEU A 119 0.60 -2.50 -5.66
N ASP A 120 1.64 -2.38 -4.84
CA ASP A 120 2.42 -1.17 -4.57
C ASP A 120 3.82 -1.30 -5.20
N PRO A 121 4.23 -0.47 -6.15
CA PRO A 121 5.62 -0.38 -6.57
C PRO A 121 6.45 0.26 -5.45
N HIS A 122 7.49 -0.46 -5.02
CA HIS A 122 8.27 -0.08 -3.85
C HIS A 122 9.74 0.16 -4.20
N PRO A 123 10.40 1.18 -3.62
CA PRO A 123 11.83 1.39 -3.79
C PRO A 123 12.65 0.15 -3.37
N GLY A 124 13.51 -0.32 -4.25
CA GLY A 124 14.32 -1.51 -4.04
C GLY A 124 13.69 -2.82 -4.50
N ASP A 125 12.46 -2.79 -5.00
CA ASP A 125 11.82 -3.91 -5.68
C ASP A 125 12.24 -3.98 -7.16
N PHE A 126 11.97 -5.11 -7.83
CA PHE A 126 12.23 -5.22 -9.26
C PHE A 126 11.28 -4.31 -10.10
N VAL A 127 10.18 -3.85 -9.51
CA VAL A 127 9.26 -2.86 -10.06
C VAL A 127 9.17 -1.67 -9.12
N GLU A 128 9.87 -0.59 -9.45
CA GLU A 128 9.78 0.70 -8.76
C GLU A 128 8.95 1.72 -9.57
N ASP A 129 8.93 1.57 -10.88
CA ASP A 129 8.27 2.51 -11.79
C ASP A 129 6.76 2.28 -11.83
N VAL A 130 6.00 3.34 -11.61
CA VAL A 130 4.52 3.30 -11.55
C VAL A 130 3.91 2.91 -12.88
N PHE A 131 4.42 3.42 -14.01
CA PHE A 131 3.84 3.12 -15.32
C PHE A 131 4.11 1.68 -15.74
N LEU A 132 5.27 1.14 -15.34
CA LEU A 132 5.55 -0.29 -15.48
C LEU A 132 4.60 -1.12 -14.61
N ALA A 133 4.41 -0.74 -13.33
CA ALA A 133 3.48 -1.41 -12.42
C ALA A 133 2.07 -1.45 -13.00
N LEU A 134 1.54 -0.33 -13.47
CA LEU A 134 0.23 -0.24 -14.12
C LEU A 134 0.15 -1.11 -15.38
N SER A 135 1.21 -1.13 -16.18
CA SER A 135 1.27 -1.99 -17.38
C SER A 135 1.20 -3.46 -17.02
N MET A 136 1.92 -3.89 -15.98
CA MET A 136 1.89 -5.28 -15.49
C MET A 136 0.53 -5.64 -14.90
N ILE A 137 -0.08 -4.77 -14.08
CA ILE A 137 -1.42 -4.97 -13.53
C ILE A 137 -2.44 -5.18 -14.66
N ARG A 138 -2.42 -4.33 -15.67
CA ARG A 138 -3.33 -4.44 -16.83
C ARG A 138 -3.07 -5.67 -17.67
N ALA A 139 -1.80 -6.08 -17.81
CA ALA A 139 -1.44 -7.29 -18.54
C ALA A 139 -1.95 -8.58 -17.89
N MET A 140 -2.24 -8.59 -16.58
CA MET A 140 -2.89 -9.73 -15.90
C MET A 140 -4.33 -9.95 -16.35
N ASN A 141 -4.95 -8.94 -16.99
CA ASN A 141 -6.34 -8.98 -17.48
C ASN A 141 -7.33 -9.49 -16.42
N SER A 142 -7.17 -9.05 -15.18
CA SER A 142 -8.00 -9.41 -14.02
C SER A 142 -8.59 -8.18 -13.38
N ALA A 143 -9.89 -8.18 -13.17
CA ALA A 143 -10.57 -7.11 -12.43
C ALA A 143 -10.21 -7.09 -10.94
N ARG A 144 -9.57 -8.16 -10.43
CA ARG A 144 -9.19 -8.33 -9.03
C ARG A 144 -7.82 -7.76 -8.68
N VAL A 145 -6.95 -7.53 -9.68
CA VAL A 145 -5.63 -6.94 -9.43
C VAL A 145 -5.74 -5.43 -9.61
N LYS A 146 -5.39 -4.70 -8.58
CA LYS A 146 -5.55 -3.27 -8.44
C LYS A 146 -4.21 -2.59 -8.18
N PHE A 147 -4.20 -1.28 -8.29
CA PHE A 147 -3.05 -0.46 -8.01
C PHE A 147 -3.18 0.21 -6.64
N LEU A 148 -2.09 0.21 -5.88
CA LEU A 148 -1.91 0.98 -4.67
C LEU A 148 -0.86 2.06 -4.94
N TYR A 149 -1.20 3.29 -4.60
CA TYR A 149 -0.26 4.41 -4.65
C TYR A 149 0.22 4.75 -3.24
N SER A 150 1.50 4.54 -2.98
CA SER A 150 2.17 4.98 -1.76
C SER A 150 2.95 6.26 -2.05
N THR A 151 2.52 7.38 -1.50
CA THR A 151 3.11 8.69 -1.81
C THR A 151 4.62 8.74 -1.55
N PRO A 152 5.16 8.18 -0.45
CA PRO A 152 6.59 8.23 -0.17
C PRO A 152 7.44 7.36 -1.09
N HIS A 153 6.82 6.39 -1.80
CA HIS A 153 7.57 5.45 -2.63
C HIS A 153 7.91 6.01 -4.00
N THR A 154 7.02 6.77 -4.60
CA THR A 154 7.06 7.00 -6.05
C THR A 154 6.87 8.44 -6.50
N PHE A 155 6.55 9.40 -5.61
CA PHE A 155 6.23 10.78 -6.03
C PHE A 155 7.36 11.45 -6.83
N PHE A 156 8.60 11.11 -6.54
CA PHE A 156 9.80 11.66 -7.16
C PHE A 156 10.24 10.92 -8.45
N LEU A 157 9.56 9.82 -8.80
CA LEU A 157 9.85 9.04 -10.03
C LEU A 157 9.17 9.63 -11.27
N THR A 158 8.30 10.60 -11.09
CA THR A 158 7.59 11.29 -12.16
C THR A 158 7.73 12.81 -12.03
N ASP A 159 7.63 13.51 -13.14
CA ASP A 159 7.62 14.98 -13.16
C ASP A 159 6.30 15.57 -12.66
N SER A 160 5.26 14.74 -12.52
CA SER A 160 3.94 15.14 -12.06
C SER A 160 3.21 13.97 -11.40
N VAL A 161 2.84 14.15 -10.14
CA VAL A 161 1.99 13.21 -9.41
C VAL A 161 0.60 13.12 -10.05
N ARG A 162 0.10 14.21 -10.63
CA ARG A 162 -1.16 14.24 -11.37
C ARG A 162 -1.16 13.21 -12.50
N ARG A 163 -0.11 13.19 -13.35
CA ARG A 163 -0.01 12.20 -14.43
C ARG A 163 -0.05 10.77 -13.94
N LEU A 164 0.55 10.50 -12.79
CA LEU A 164 0.56 9.19 -12.16
C LEU A 164 -0.87 8.78 -11.74
N VAL A 165 -1.55 9.66 -11.01
CA VAL A 165 -2.90 9.41 -10.50
C VAL A 165 -3.90 9.27 -11.66
N GLU A 166 -3.82 10.15 -12.67
CA GLU A 166 -4.65 10.05 -13.88
C GLU A 166 -4.40 8.76 -14.67
N ALA A 167 -3.13 8.34 -14.79
CA ALA A 167 -2.79 7.08 -15.46
C ALA A 167 -3.30 5.86 -14.71
N ALA A 168 -3.33 5.89 -13.39
CA ALA A 168 -3.89 4.83 -12.57
C ALA A 168 -5.42 4.74 -12.71
N GLY A 169 -6.11 5.88 -12.70
CA GLY A 169 -7.55 5.94 -12.91
C GLY A 169 -8.33 4.97 -12.02
N SER A 170 -9.19 4.14 -12.61
CA SER A 170 -10.01 3.15 -11.90
C SER A 170 -9.25 1.93 -11.37
N ASP A 171 -7.98 1.75 -11.73
CA ASP A 171 -7.15 0.70 -11.14
C ASP A 171 -6.72 1.06 -9.71
N LEU A 172 -6.71 2.37 -9.36
CA LEU A 172 -6.32 2.89 -8.05
C LEU A 172 -7.42 2.62 -7.01
N THR A 173 -7.12 1.84 -5.98
CA THR A 173 -8.07 1.53 -4.89
C THR A 173 -7.58 1.91 -3.51
N ILE A 174 -6.27 2.05 -3.32
CA ILE A 174 -5.67 2.46 -2.04
C ILE A 174 -4.64 3.56 -2.31
N VAL A 175 -4.68 4.62 -1.50
CA VAL A 175 -3.61 5.62 -1.42
C VAL A 175 -3.06 5.66 0.00
N ARG A 176 -1.78 5.33 0.16
CA ARG A 176 -1.06 5.47 1.41
C ARG A 176 -0.39 6.83 1.46
N LEU A 177 -0.75 7.58 2.48
CA LEU A 177 -0.35 8.95 2.68
C LEU A 177 0.76 9.02 3.75
N ALA A 178 1.94 9.36 3.34
CA ALA A 178 3.05 9.78 4.19
C ALA A 178 3.94 10.74 3.42
N ASP A 179 4.57 11.67 4.11
CA ASP A 179 5.53 12.56 3.50
C ASP A 179 6.93 11.94 3.49
N THR A 180 7.76 12.41 2.59
CA THR A 180 9.15 11.97 2.49
C THR A 180 9.97 13.02 1.76
N LEU A 181 11.28 12.99 1.96
CA LEU A 181 12.24 13.72 1.14
C LEU A 181 12.57 12.89 -0.10
N ASN A 182 12.91 13.56 -1.19
CA ASN A 182 13.32 12.88 -2.41
C ASN A 182 14.64 12.14 -2.20
N HIS A 183 14.58 10.82 -2.08
CA HIS A 183 15.75 9.97 -1.78
C HIS A 183 16.71 9.79 -2.97
N ARG A 184 16.38 10.27 -4.17
CA ARG A 184 17.34 10.41 -5.27
C ARG A 184 18.36 11.52 -4.99
N GLN A 185 18.03 12.47 -4.14
CA GLN A 185 19.00 13.42 -3.63
C GLN A 185 19.91 12.72 -2.62
N PRO A 186 21.20 13.11 -2.51
CA PRO A 186 22.17 12.39 -1.65
C PRO A 186 21.96 12.63 -0.14
N LEU A 187 20.71 12.80 0.30
CA LEU A 187 20.34 12.87 1.69
C LEU A 187 20.35 11.45 2.27
N ARG A 188 21.33 11.20 3.11
CA ARG A 188 21.52 9.90 3.75
C ARG A 188 20.79 9.88 5.08
N PHE A 189 19.85 8.98 5.22
CA PHE A 189 19.24 8.72 6.51
C PHE A 189 19.83 7.46 7.12
N ILE A 190 20.14 7.55 8.41
CA ILE A 190 20.56 6.40 9.19
C ILE A 190 19.30 5.83 9.82
N VAL A 191 18.88 4.68 9.33
CA VAL A 191 17.85 3.88 9.98
C VAL A 191 18.43 2.50 10.15
N ASN A 192 18.12 1.86 11.24
CA ASN A 192 18.55 0.57 11.72
C ASN A 192 19.09 -0.45 10.67
N PRO A 193 20.12 -1.22 11.02
CA PRO A 193 20.85 -1.18 12.29
C PRO A 193 21.83 -0.01 12.37
N LEU A 194 22.06 0.48 13.58
CA LEU A 194 23.03 1.55 13.86
C LEU A 194 24.36 1.31 13.12
N GLY A 195 24.77 2.28 12.29
CA GLY A 195 26.03 2.25 11.58
C GLY A 195 25.98 1.74 10.13
N ALA A 196 24.84 1.23 9.63
CA ALA A 196 24.69 0.91 8.21
C ALA A 196 24.03 2.09 7.46
N PRO A 197 24.66 2.65 6.41
CA PRO A 197 24.00 3.62 5.56
C PRO A 197 22.93 2.90 4.73
N VAL A 198 21.68 3.15 5.05
CA VAL A 198 20.55 2.64 4.26
C VAL A 198 19.88 3.83 3.57
N VAL A 199 19.73 3.75 2.27
CA VAL A 199 18.85 4.66 1.54
C VAL A 199 17.43 4.20 1.80
N VAL A 200 16.71 4.91 2.66
CA VAL A 200 15.33 4.58 3.04
C VAL A 200 14.46 5.78 2.70
N HIS A 201 13.37 5.52 2.00
CA HIS A 201 12.28 6.48 1.93
C HIS A 201 11.69 6.64 3.33
N GLN A 202 11.40 7.87 3.72
CA GLN A 202 10.81 8.17 5.01
C GLN A 202 9.29 8.10 4.91
N HIS A 203 8.66 7.83 6.04
CA HIS A 203 7.22 7.94 6.22
C HIS A 203 6.95 8.98 7.31
N LEU A 204 6.94 10.25 6.92
CA LEU A 204 6.76 11.42 7.78
C LEU A 204 5.29 11.89 7.77
N ASN A 205 4.95 12.80 8.67
CA ASN A 205 3.66 13.47 8.61
C ASN A 205 3.58 14.41 7.39
N ILE A 206 2.40 14.57 6.83
CA ILE A 206 2.13 15.53 5.75
C ILE A 206 2.72 16.91 6.10
N GLY A 207 3.53 17.47 5.19
CA GLY A 207 4.18 18.77 5.32
C GLY A 207 5.53 18.75 6.03
N GLU A 208 6.09 17.56 6.30
CA GLU A 208 7.46 17.40 6.82
C GLU A 208 8.46 16.99 5.73
N GLY A 209 8.00 16.74 4.50
CA GLY A 209 8.80 16.37 3.34
C GLY A 209 8.53 17.23 2.12
N GLU A 210 8.65 16.61 0.95
CA GLU A 210 8.61 17.27 -0.37
C GLU A 210 7.43 16.80 -1.25
N VAL A 211 6.53 15.96 -0.74
CA VAL A 211 5.36 15.48 -1.50
C VAL A 211 4.44 16.65 -1.84
N PRO A 212 4.06 16.84 -3.11
CA PRO A 212 3.22 17.96 -3.53
C PRO A 212 1.73 17.71 -3.18
N TRP A 213 1.38 17.84 -1.93
CA TRP A 213 0.08 17.44 -1.37
C TRP A 213 -1.14 18.04 -2.06
N ASN A 214 -1.07 19.30 -2.45
CA ASN A 214 -2.17 19.92 -3.18
C ASN A 214 -2.39 19.22 -4.53
N GLU A 215 -1.32 18.90 -5.26
CA GLU A 215 -1.42 18.18 -6.53
C GLU A 215 -1.96 16.75 -6.33
N VAL A 216 -1.53 16.05 -5.27
CA VAL A 216 -2.04 14.71 -4.92
C VAL A 216 -3.55 14.74 -4.74
N PHE A 217 -4.06 15.59 -3.85
CA PHE A 217 -5.49 15.62 -3.53
C PHE A 217 -6.33 16.19 -4.68
N ASP A 218 -5.81 17.16 -5.43
CA ASP A 218 -6.50 17.67 -6.62
C ASP A 218 -6.62 16.60 -7.70
N ALA A 219 -5.57 15.81 -7.94
CA ALA A 219 -5.60 14.71 -8.89
C ALA A 219 -6.57 13.60 -8.46
N LEU A 220 -6.59 13.23 -7.18
CA LEU A 220 -7.54 12.24 -6.64
C LEU A 220 -9.00 12.69 -6.80
N ARG A 221 -9.28 13.97 -6.52
CA ARG A 221 -10.61 14.56 -6.77
C ARG A 221 -10.99 14.47 -8.24
N ASP A 222 -10.08 14.87 -9.12
CA ASP A 222 -10.34 15.00 -10.56
C ASP A 222 -10.63 13.65 -11.22
N ILE A 223 -10.04 12.55 -10.73
CA ILE A 223 -10.39 11.18 -11.16
C ILE A 223 -11.62 10.61 -10.44
N GLY A 224 -12.20 11.33 -9.48
CA GLY A 224 -13.33 10.84 -8.68
C GLY A 224 -12.97 9.68 -7.76
N PHE A 225 -11.76 9.69 -7.18
CA PHE A 225 -11.30 8.61 -6.30
C PHE A 225 -12.23 8.44 -5.10
N ASP A 226 -12.71 7.21 -4.89
CA ASP A 226 -13.62 6.80 -3.81
C ASP A 226 -13.05 5.62 -2.97
N GLY A 227 -11.76 5.29 -3.18
CA GLY A 227 -11.08 4.19 -2.49
C GLY A 227 -10.60 4.55 -1.09
N LEU A 228 -9.69 3.75 -0.56
CA LEU A 228 -9.12 3.90 0.78
C LEU A 228 -7.99 4.94 0.81
N LEU A 229 -8.14 5.98 1.65
CA LEU A 229 -7.04 6.84 2.05
C LEU A 229 -6.50 6.36 3.41
N SER A 230 -5.25 5.95 3.45
CA SER A 230 -4.60 5.41 4.64
C SER A 230 -3.41 6.27 5.08
N SER A 231 -3.35 6.62 6.36
CA SER A 231 -2.17 7.25 6.96
C SER A 231 -1.13 6.16 7.26
N SER A 232 0.06 6.27 6.67
CA SER A 232 1.13 5.27 6.76
C SER A 232 2.44 5.90 7.24
N VAL A 233 2.45 6.41 8.49
CA VAL A 233 3.57 7.14 9.08
C VAL A 233 4.34 6.26 10.05
N PHE A 234 5.66 6.17 9.88
CA PHE A 234 6.59 5.41 10.72
C PHE A 234 7.69 6.29 11.33
N GLY A 235 7.76 7.56 10.93
CA GLY A 235 8.80 8.49 11.36
C GLY A 235 8.75 8.87 12.86
N TRP A 236 7.65 8.59 13.55
CA TRP A 236 7.42 9.03 14.92
C TRP A 236 6.99 7.87 15.84
N PRO A 237 7.81 6.82 16.01
CA PRO A 237 7.43 5.63 16.78
C PRO A 237 7.27 5.90 18.28
N ASP A 238 7.89 6.96 18.78
CA ASP A 238 7.81 7.43 20.18
C ASP A 238 6.59 8.32 20.46
N ARG A 239 5.88 8.79 19.42
CA ARG A 239 4.71 9.67 19.51
C ARG A 239 3.62 9.30 18.52
N PRO A 240 3.16 8.03 18.47
CA PRO A 240 2.24 7.56 17.44
C PRO A 240 0.87 8.26 17.51
N ASP A 241 0.36 8.54 18.72
CA ASP A 241 -0.94 9.21 18.91
C ASP A 241 -0.91 10.64 18.35
N TRP A 242 0.15 11.39 18.67
CA TRP A 242 0.34 12.73 18.12
C TRP A 242 0.44 12.72 16.60
N SER A 243 1.23 11.80 16.04
CA SER A 243 1.38 11.67 14.59
C SER A 243 0.04 11.33 13.91
N ALA A 244 -0.72 10.41 14.48
CA ALA A 244 -2.04 10.06 13.97
C ALA A 244 -3.01 11.25 13.98
N GLU A 245 -2.98 12.07 15.03
CA GLU A 245 -3.81 13.28 15.12
C GLU A 245 -3.42 14.32 14.07
N VAL A 246 -2.12 14.62 13.95
CA VAL A 246 -1.58 15.55 12.93
C VAL A 246 -1.98 15.09 11.52
N MET A 247 -1.81 13.82 11.21
CA MET A 247 -2.18 13.27 9.91
C MET A 247 -3.68 13.41 9.64
N ARG A 248 -4.52 13.06 10.61
CA ARG A 248 -5.98 13.21 10.50
C ARG A 248 -6.38 14.65 10.21
N GLU A 249 -5.81 15.62 10.91
CA GLU A 249 -6.10 17.04 10.71
C GLU A 249 -5.67 17.50 9.31
N ARG A 250 -4.46 17.14 8.87
CA ARG A 250 -3.92 17.55 7.57
C ARG A 250 -4.64 16.90 6.40
N ILE A 251 -4.98 15.61 6.50
CA ILE A 251 -5.80 14.92 5.50
C ILE A 251 -7.19 15.59 5.41
N THR A 252 -7.82 15.84 6.55
CA THR A 252 -9.14 16.48 6.60
C THR A 252 -9.12 17.89 5.99
N ALA A 253 -8.06 18.67 6.25
CA ALA A 253 -7.89 19.99 5.65
C ALA A 253 -7.77 19.92 4.12
N GLN A 254 -7.03 18.97 3.59
CA GLN A 254 -6.90 18.76 2.15
C GLN A 254 -8.23 18.33 1.51
N LEU A 255 -8.95 17.41 2.13
CA LEU A 255 -10.27 16.99 1.63
C LEU A 255 -11.25 18.15 1.59
N ARG A 256 -11.34 18.95 2.66
CA ARG A 256 -12.21 20.15 2.67
C ARG A 256 -11.81 21.16 1.60
N ARG A 257 -10.52 21.40 1.41
CA ARG A 257 -10.05 22.29 0.35
C ARG A 257 -10.53 21.83 -1.04
N THR A 258 -10.48 20.53 -1.30
CA THR A 258 -10.91 19.98 -2.60
C THR A 258 -12.42 20.00 -2.76
N GLU A 259 -13.20 19.80 -1.71
CA GLU A 259 -14.68 19.93 -1.72
C GLU A 259 -15.10 21.38 -2.00
N THR A 260 -14.55 22.36 -1.28
CA THR A 260 -14.84 23.79 -1.51
C THR A 260 -14.54 24.21 -2.94
N TYR A 261 -13.40 23.79 -3.49
CA TYR A 261 -13.05 24.08 -4.87
C TYR A 261 -14.05 23.46 -5.87
N ARG A 262 -14.57 22.28 -5.58
CA ARG A 262 -15.58 21.61 -6.40
C ARG A 262 -16.91 22.36 -6.38
N GLU A 263 -17.36 22.81 -5.21
CA GLU A 263 -18.59 23.60 -5.05
C GLU A 263 -18.51 24.94 -5.79
N GLU A 264 -17.40 25.67 -5.66
CA GLU A 264 -17.18 26.94 -6.36
C GLU A 264 -17.15 26.77 -7.88
N PHE A 265 -16.53 25.71 -8.40
CA PHE A 265 -16.44 25.45 -9.83
C PHE A 265 -17.80 25.13 -10.45
N PHE A 266 -18.63 24.33 -9.77
CA PHE A 266 -19.97 24.00 -10.24
C PHE A 266 -21.00 25.10 -10.00
N ALA A 267 -20.76 26.00 -9.05
CA ALA A 267 -21.60 27.19 -8.83
C ALA A 267 -21.34 28.29 -9.88
N ALA A 268 -20.17 28.26 -10.56
CA ALA A 268 -19.78 29.22 -11.58
C ALA A 268 -20.08 28.76 -13.02
N ALA A 269 -20.46 27.51 -13.24
CA ALA A 269 -20.84 26.92 -14.53
C ALA A 269 -22.36 26.80 -14.68
#